data_e67a1626975a6f85d103434713aa6e08
#
_entry.id   e67a1626975a6f85d103434713aa6e08
#
_cell.length_a   1.000
_cell.length_b   1.000
_cell.length_c   1.000
_cell.angle_alpha   90.00
_cell.angle_beta   90.00
_cell.angle_gamma   90.00
#
_symmetry.space_group_name_H-M   'P 1'
#
loop_
_entity.id
_entity.type
_entity.pdbx_description
1 polymer ?
#
loop_
_entity_poly.entity_id
_entity_poly.type
_entity_poly.pdbx_seq_one_letter_code
_entity_poly.pdbx_strand_id
1 'polypeptide(L)'
;MSNKYTIRETIKRYYRIDRRHIAFVRFIFEAYDGVAIIETLDPVAGSIVFHIAPGCEPDVEMILSDLKKTILMEAVKPCIQ
;
A
#
# COMPACT_ATOMS: atom_id res chain seq x y z
N MET A 1 24.15 -3.69 -12.22
CA MET A 1 23.73 -3.76 -12.05
C MET A 1 22.95 -3.64 -11.68
N SER A 2 22.77 -3.48 -11.64
CA SER A 2 22.07 -3.38 -11.33
C SER A 2 21.13 -3.41 -11.17
N ASN A 3 20.67 -3.48 -11.14
CA ASN A 3 19.76 -3.57 -10.93
C ASN A 3 19.20 -4.13 -10.37
N LYS A 4 19.43 -4.19 -10.12
CA LYS A 4 19.09 -4.83 -9.51
C LYS A 4 18.29 -4.62 -8.57
N TYR A 5 18.04 -4.02 -8.36
CA TYR A 5 17.39 -3.75 -7.55
C TYR A 5 16.19 -3.84 -7.56
N THR A 6 16.18 -3.92 -7.69
CA THR A 6 15.32 -3.96 -7.86
C THR A 6 14.36 -4.58 -7.68
N ILE A 7 14.13 -4.62 -7.62
CA ILE A 7 13.38 -5.12 -7.81
C ILE A 7 12.70 -5.95 -7.15
N ARG A 8 12.89 -6.68 -7.13
CA ARG A 8 12.49 -7.62 -6.69
C ARG A 8 12.04 -7.69 -5.49
N GLU A 9 12.25 -7.16 -4.76
CA GLU A 9 12.10 -7.38 -3.39
C GLU A 9 10.97 -6.62 -2.74
N THR A 10 10.07 -6.00 -3.47
CA THR A 10 8.97 -5.31 -2.84
C THR A 10 8.02 -6.32 -2.21
N ILE A 11 7.45 -5.93 -1.09
CA ILE A 11 6.49 -6.74 -0.38
C ILE A 11 5.12 -6.15 -0.65
N LYS A 12 4.18 -7.00 -0.99
CA LYS A 12 2.86 -6.53 -1.38
C LYS A 12 1.88 -6.77 -0.25
N ARG A 13 1.06 -5.75 0.03
CA ARG A 13 -0.02 -5.85 1.00
C ARG A 13 -1.28 -5.40 0.32
N TYR A 14 -2.30 -6.22 0.35
CA TYR A 14 -3.55 -5.94 -0.35
C TYR A 14 -4.60 -5.50 0.63
N TYR A 15 -5.31 -4.43 0.28
CA TYR A 15 -6.36 -3.88 1.13
C TYR A 15 -7.54 -3.46 0.30
N ARG A 16 -8.69 -3.38 0.96
CA ARG A 16 -9.87 -2.77 0.37
C ARG A 16 -10.31 -1.64 1.28
N ILE A 17 -10.54 -0.47 0.68
CA ILE A 17 -10.99 0.69 1.41
C ILE A 17 -12.10 1.35 0.62
N ASP A 18 -12.80 2.29 1.27
CA ASP A 18 -13.79 3.08 0.56
C ASP A 18 -13.06 3.85 -0.54
N ARG A 19 -13.56 3.75 -1.76
CA ARG A 19 -12.88 4.36 -2.90
C ARG A 19 -12.65 5.86 -2.72
N ARG A 20 -13.49 6.51 -1.91
CA ARG A 20 -13.33 7.94 -1.65
C ARG A 20 -12.05 8.25 -0.89
N HIS A 21 -11.49 7.27 -0.23
CA HIS A 21 -10.28 7.47 0.57
C HIS A 21 -9.00 7.10 -0.17
N ILE A 22 -9.11 6.59 -1.38
CA ILE A 22 -7.90 6.15 -2.09
C ILE A 22 -6.93 7.30 -2.31
N ALA A 23 -7.44 8.45 -2.77
CA ALA A 23 -6.58 9.59 -3.02
C ALA A 23 -5.93 10.08 -1.74
N PHE A 24 -6.66 10.04 -0.63
CA PHE A 24 -6.13 10.48 0.65
C PHE A 24 -5.01 9.56 1.12
N VAL A 25 -5.22 8.25 1.02
CA VAL A 25 -4.20 7.30 1.43
C VAL A 25 -2.95 7.44 0.56
N ARG A 26 -3.15 7.62 -0.74
CA ARG A 26 -2.03 7.83 -1.65
C ARG A 26 -1.25 9.08 -1.26
N PHE A 27 -1.96 10.15 -0.93
CA PHE A 27 -1.34 11.41 -0.52
C PHE A 27 -0.48 11.20 0.72
N ILE A 28 -1.00 10.47 1.71
CA ILE A 28 -0.26 10.22 2.94
C ILE A 28 1.04 9.47 2.65
N PHE A 29 0.96 8.44 1.80
CA PHE A 29 2.16 7.66 1.52
C PHE A 29 3.16 8.40 0.65
N GLU A 30 2.68 9.32 -0.19
CA GLU A 30 3.60 10.13 -0.96
C GLU A 30 4.39 11.07 -0.08
N ALA A 31 3.84 11.44 1.07
CA ALA A 31 4.55 12.28 2.02
C ALA A 31 5.67 11.52 2.72
N TYR A 32 5.61 10.20 2.70
CA TYR A 32 6.66 9.36 3.29
C TYR A 32 7.52 8.81 2.16
N ASP A 33 8.32 9.66 1.68
CA ASP A 33 9.13 9.45 0.51
C ASP A 33 9.76 8.06 0.42
N GLY A 34 9.33 7.27 -0.56
CA GLY A 34 9.99 6.02 -0.88
C GLY A 34 9.63 4.81 -0.04
N VAL A 35 8.74 4.92 0.95
CA VAL A 35 8.45 3.74 1.77
C VAL A 35 7.54 2.76 1.06
N ALA A 36 6.62 3.24 0.26
CA ALA A 36 5.71 2.36 -0.46
C ALA A 36 5.05 3.10 -1.61
N ILE A 37 4.63 2.32 -2.60
CA ILE A 37 3.88 2.83 -3.73
C ILE A 37 2.52 2.17 -3.70
N ILE A 38 1.47 2.94 -3.93
CA ILE A 38 0.12 2.43 -3.94
C ILE A 38 -0.36 2.28 -5.36
N GLU A 39 -0.84 1.09 -5.66
CA GLU A 39 -1.43 0.82 -6.96
C GLU A 39 -2.90 0.52 -6.76
N THR A 40 -3.76 1.18 -7.55
CA THR A 40 -5.18 0.91 -7.50
C THR A 40 -5.50 -0.25 -8.42
N LEU A 41 -6.02 -1.31 -7.86
CA LEU A 41 -6.35 -2.50 -8.64
C LEU A 41 -7.77 -2.41 -9.20
N ASP A 42 -8.70 -1.95 -8.37
CA ASP A 42 -10.09 -1.81 -8.77
C ASP A 42 -10.62 -0.56 -8.08
N PRO A 43 -10.72 0.55 -8.82
CA PRO A 43 -11.14 1.80 -8.20
C PRO A 43 -12.59 1.79 -7.73
N VAL A 44 -13.44 0.98 -8.36
CA VAL A 44 -14.82 0.93 -7.94
C VAL A 44 -14.98 0.16 -6.63
N ALA A 45 -14.30 -0.96 -6.53
CA ALA A 45 -14.35 -1.78 -5.32
C ALA A 45 -13.45 -1.25 -4.21
N GLY A 46 -12.54 -0.35 -4.53
CA GLY A 46 -11.62 0.17 -3.54
C GLY A 46 -10.45 -0.77 -3.26
N SER A 47 -10.13 -1.63 -4.22
CA SER A 47 -9.02 -2.57 -4.07
C SER A 47 -7.71 -1.89 -4.40
N ILE A 48 -6.76 -1.95 -3.46
CA ILE A 48 -5.46 -1.35 -3.64
C ILE A 48 -4.40 -2.32 -3.18
N VAL A 49 -3.18 -2.09 -3.63
CA VAL A 49 -2.04 -2.84 -3.16
C VAL A 49 -0.91 -1.87 -2.84
N PHE A 50 -0.26 -2.13 -1.72
CA PHE A 50 0.93 -1.38 -1.32
C PHE A 50 2.14 -2.18 -1.73
N HIS A 51 3.00 -1.56 -2.53
CA HIS A 51 4.29 -2.14 -2.89
C HIS A 51 5.31 -1.53 -1.95
N ILE A 52 5.72 -2.29 -0.96
CA ILE A 52 6.54 -1.80 0.14
C ILE A 52 8.00 -2.03 -0.17
N ALA A 53 8.80 -0.99 -0.04
CA ALA A 53 10.24 -1.12 -0.28
C ALA A 53 10.86 -2.01 0.79
N PRO A 54 11.91 -2.76 0.43
CA PRO A 54 12.59 -3.63 1.41
C PRO A 54 13.05 -2.82 2.61
N GLY A 55 12.78 -3.34 3.79
CA GLY A 55 13.19 -2.66 5.01
C GLY A 55 12.23 -1.60 5.50
N CYS A 56 11.21 -1.26 4.71
CA CYS A 56 10.28 -0.21 5.09
C CYS A 56 9.00 -0.75 5.70
N GLU A 57 8.93 -2.05 5.93
CA GLU A 57 7.73 -2.64 6.51
C GLU A 57 7.34 -2.02 7.85
N PRO A 58 8.28 -1.80 8.78
CA PRO A 58 7.88 -1.19 10.05
C PRO A 58 7.28 0.19 9.87
N ASP A 59 7.83 0.97 8.94
CA ASP A 59 7.29 2.30 8.68
C ASP A 59 5.88 2.22 8.13
N VAL A 60 5.66 1.31 7.19
CA VAL A 60 4.35 1.14 6.59
C VAL A 60 3.35 0.65 7.62
N GLU A 61 3.74 -0.29 8.48
CA GLU A 61 2.84 -0.78 9.51
C GLU A 61 2.42 0.33 10.46
N MET A 62 3.36 1.22 10.78
CA MET A 62 3.04 2.33 11.64
C MET A 62 2.03 3.27 10.99
N ILE A 63 2.25 3.57 9.71
CA ILE A 63 1.35 4.45 8.97
C ILE A 63 -0.03 3.82 8.86
N LEU A 64 -0.07 2.53 8.53
CA LEU A 64 -1.35 1.85 8.39
C LEU A 64 -2.09 1.77 9.72
N SER A 65 -1.37 1.52 10.80
CA SER A 65 -1.97 1.47 12.11
C SER A 65 -2.65 2.80 12.44
N ASP A 66 -2.01 3.88 12.07
CA ASP A 66 -2.56 5.20 12.32
C ASP A 66 -3.77 5.46 11.43
N LEU A 67 -3.69 5.08 10.16
CA LEU A 67 -4.80 5.29 9.25
C LEU A 67 -6.02 4.49 9.64
N LYS A 68 -5.83 3.30 10.19
CA LYS A 68 -6.93 2.44 10.57
C LYS A 68 -7.76 3.03 11.70
N LYS A 69 -7.25 4.04 12.38
CA LYS A 69 -8.01 4.72 13.42
C LYS A 69 -9.11 5.60 12.85
N THR A 70 -8.94 6.06 11.62
CA THR A 70 -9.93 6.95 11.01
C THR A 70 -10.54 6.42 9.75
N ILE A 71 -9.90 5.46 9.10
CA ILE A 71 -10.37 4.89 7.85
C ILE A 71 -10.52 3.40 8.02
N LEU A 72 -11.68 2.89 7.60
CA LEU A 72 -11.87 1.45 7.61
C LEU A 72 -11.04 0.85 6.49
N MET A 73 -10.08 0.03 6.87
CA MET A 73 -9.20 -0.64 5.92
C MET A 73 -9.27 -2.13 6.16
N GLU A 74 -9.61 -2.85 5.14
CA GLU A 74 -9.77 -4.29 5.25
C GLU A 74 -8.64 -4.99 4.52
N ALA A 75 -7.84 -5.75 5.25
CA ALA A 75 -6.78 -6.53 4.63
C ALA A 75 -7.43 -7.67 3.86
N VAL A 76 -7.01 -7.85 2.61
CA VAL A 76 -7.59 -8.90 1.78
C VAL A 76 -6.47 -9.71 1.18
N LYS A 77 -6.79 -10.92 0.76
CA LYS A 77 -5.82 -11.75 0.10
C LYS A 77 -5.89 -11.51 -1.40
N PRO A 78 -4.76 -11.57 -2.08
CA PRO A 78 -4.79 -11.44 -3.53
C PRO A 78 -5.59 -12.58 -4.13
N CYS A 79 -6.26 -12.26 -5.23
CA CYS A 79 -6.98 -13.27 -5.96
C CYS A 79 -5.97 -14.06 -6.79
N ILE A 80 -5.86 -15.34 -6.52
CA ILE A 80 -4.89 -16.18 -7.19
C ILE A 80 -5.60 -17.16 -8.08
N GLN A 81 -5.17 -17.23 -9.28
CA GLN A 81 -5.82 -18.10 -10.23
C GLN A 81 -5.07 -19.34 -10.43
#